data_ddefa697da85f470d1e4c446d0878a70
#
_entry.id   ddefa697da85f470d1e4c446d0878a70
#
_cell.length_a   1.000
_cell.length_b   1.000
_cell.length_c   1.000
_cell.angle_alpha   90.00
_cell.angle_beta   90.00
_cell.angle_gamma   90.00
#
_symmetry.space_group_name_H-M   'P 1'
#
loop_
_entity.id
_entity.type
_entity.pdbx_description
1 polymer ?
#
loop_
_entity_poly.entity_id
_entity_poly.type
_entity_poly.pdbx_seq_one_letter_code
_entity_poly.pdbx_strand_id
1 'polypeptide(L)'
;MSDQQLLDNIHALLKEILAEFDRVCTKLDIPYAVYGGTAIGAVRHQGFIPWDDDVDVLMRRSDYERFLSLAPQVIDERFALHNTRTVVNFPFMFTKMVLKDTLLIPDFAVDSDYRMPFFIDVLPVDNIPADPVAFKRMARASWLWGRLLFLHGTAKPFLPGISGTKKQLIYTATTGANWALKAAKLSPQTLQRRWEKAVRAWEHTPTTRMADFTMRDPENWIITNSELLPTVRVPFEDITVQLPAQYDAWLRRGYGDYMQLPPPESRIGHIPRIVDFGPYTDLLPYPQVTGIGLKDSPGAATSPAASEQGQGQAGVDVGTGAAASSTIDPDEGLDLASLRQVQLATTYVLGELDRVCNQLGLNYAAYGGTAIGAVRHQGFIPWDDDADVCMARADYEKLLAQAPALLGEDFELLSHRSHANYPGTVAVLGLKGTKFISQAAAGRDFEMPIGVDSFPLDARPANQRAFKAQCARTWVWSRALYLRGSATASTGLSGGVDKAVQLAMRTVHTGLKTARLSQAKLIKHWERAARSYEKQAGAKTWLADFSTRNPQQWSLPAAELKNTVELPFEHLTIKLPANYDTWLKRGFGDYMTPPPPQQRVGHRPYRLEFGGWHFNEDGSHSRDPQ
;
A
#
# COMPACT_ATOMS: atom_id res chain seq x y z
N MET A 1 10.58 2.11 -28.03
CA MET A 1 11.49 2.19 -26.86
C MET A 1 10.93 1.21 -25.84
N SER A 2 11.68 0.21 -25.43
CA SER A 2 11.25 -0.66 -24.32
C SER A 2 11.70 -0.02 -23.00
N ASP A 3 10.91 -0.20 -21.95
CA ASP A 3 11.25 0.28 -20.60
C ASP A 3 12.60 -0.29 -20.13
N GLN A 4 12.94 -1.51 -20.57
CA GLN A 4 14.23 -2.13 -20.27
C GLN A 4 15.42 -1.40 -20.89
N GLN A 5 15.33 -0.99 -22.15
CA GLN A 5 16.43 -0.22 -22.79
C GLN A 5 16.68 1.14 -22.13
N LEU A 6 15.59 1.77 -21.65
CA LEU A 6 15.70 3.00 -20.87
C LEU A 6 16.39 2.73 -19.52
N LEU A 7 16.04 1.65 -18.87
CA LEU A 7 16.60 1.25 -17.58
C LEU A 7 18.08 0.85 -17.71
N ASP A 8 18.44 0.13 -18.77
CA ASP A 8 19.83 -0.22 -19.05
C ASP A 8 20.70 1.04 -19.25
N ASN A 9 20.17 2.08 -19.93
CA ASN A 9 20.83 3.37 -20.04
C ASN A 9 20.96 4.09 -18.69
N ILE A 10 19.92 4.00 -17.83
CA ILE A 10 19.97 4.55 -16.47
C ILE A 10 21.06 3.83 -15.66
N HIS A 11 21.09 2.50 -15.69
CA HIS A 11 22.12 1.70 -15.01
C HIS A 11 23.55 2.09 -15.46
N ALA A 12 23.76 2.34 -16.75
CA ALA A 12 25.07 2.74 -17.26
C ALA A 12 25.58 4.03 -16.58
N LEU A 13 24.73 5.07 -16.47
CA LEU A 13 25.14 6.32 -15.82
C LEU A 13 25.22 6.20 -14.29
N LEU A 14 24.35 5.42 -13.66
CA LEU A 14 24.45 5.15 -12.21
C LEU A 14 25.73 4.39 -11.87
N LYS A 15 26.15 3.44 -12.71
CA LYS A 15 27.43 2.73 -12.58
C LYS A 15 28.62 3.68 -12.68
N GLU A 16 28.63 4.64 -13.61
CA GLU A 16 29.67 5.67 -13.71
C GLU A 16 29.80 6.48 -12.42
N ILE A 17 28.66 6.88 -11.82
CA ILE A 17 28.69 7.63 -10.56
C ILE A 17 29.22 6.75 -9.42
N LEU A 18 28.79 5.48 -9.34
CA LEU A 18 29.24 4.53 -8.33
C LEU A 18 30.72 4.20 -8.46
N ALA A 19 31.23 4.05 -9.69
CA ALA A 19 32.65 3.83 -9.96
C ALA A 19 33.51 5.01 -9.50
N GLU A 20 33.07 6.23 -9.79
CA GLU A 20 33.77 7.44 -9.31
C GLU A 20 33.70 7.57 -7.79
N PHE A 21 32.54 7.26 -7.19
CA PHE A 21 32.40 7.26 -5.74
C PHE A 21 33.37 6.28 -5.07
N ASP A 22 33.46 5.05 -5.58
CA ASP A 22 34.39 4.03 -5.09
C ASP A 22 35.85 4.46 -5.26
N ARG A 23 36.21 5.04 -6.42
CA ARG A 23 37.54 5.59 -6.67
C ARG A 23 37.93 6.68 -5.65
N VAL A 24 36.99 7.60 -5.38
CA VAL A 24 37.18 8.68 -4.39
C VAL A 24 37.35 8.11 -2.99
N CYS A 25 36.48 7.20 -2.57
CA CYS A 25 36.54 6.56 -1.26
C CYS A 25 37.84 5.75 -1.08
N THR A 26 38.25 5.01 -2.09
CA THR A 26 39.52 4.24 -2.09
C THR A 26 40.74 5.19 -1.98
N LYS A 27 40.77 6.27 -2.75
CA LYS A 27 41.85 7.27 -2.70
C LYS A 27 41.97 7.97 -1.35
N LEU A 28 40.86 8.16 -0.67
CA LEU A 28 40.79 8.86 0.62
C LEU A 28 40.83 7.91 1.83
N ASP A 29 40.93 6.60 1.60
CA ASP A 29 40.86 5.56 2.63
C ASP A 29 39.61 5.75 3.52
N ILE A 30 38.44 5.87 2.88
CA ILE A 30 37.15 6.03 3.54
C ILE A 30 36.32 4.77 3.30
N PRO A 31 35.98 4.00 4.35
CA PRO A 31 35.13 2.84 4.22
C PRO A 31 33.67 3.26 3.97
N TYR A 32 33.01 2.51 3.10
CA TYR A 32 31.58 2.61 2.83
C TYR A 32 31.01 1.20 2.63
N ALA A 33 29.72 1.07 2.50
CA ALA A 33 29.06 -0.17 2.09
C ALA A 33 27.92 0.15 1.13
N VAL A 34 27.74 -0.67 0.07
CA VAL A 34 26.50 -0.64 -0.69
C VAL A 34 25.33 -1.08 0.20
N TYR A 35 24.15 -0.48 -0.03
CA TYR A 35 23.00 -0.54 0.88
C TYR A 35 21.72 -0.93 0.15
N GLY A 36 20.70 -1.40 0.88
CA GLY A 36 19.37 -1.60 0.32
C GLY A 36 19.33 -2.54 -0.88
N GLY A 37 18.64 -2.11 -1.92
CA GLY A 37 18.54 -2.78 -3.22
C GLY A 37 19.91 -3.01 -3.87
N THR A 38 20.80 -2.03 -3.78
CA THR A 38 22.16 -2.12 -4.33
C THR A 38 22.96 -3.26 -3.69
N ALA A 39 22.85 -3.46 -2.37
CA ALA A 39 23.51 -4.58 -1.69
C ALA A 39 22.95 -5.95 -2.11
N ILE A 40 21.64 -6.06 -2.27
CA ILE A 40 20.99 -7.27 -2.81
C ILE A 40 21.45 -7.51 -4.25
N GLY A 41 21.52 -6.47 -5.06
CA GLY A 41 22.02 -6.50 -6.42
C GLY A 41 23.44 -7.06 -6.49
N ALA A 42 24.35 -6.51 -5.68
CA ALA A 42 25.75 -6.97 -5.59
C ALA A 42 25.85 -8.48 -5.25
N VAL A 43 25.07 -8.97 -4.29
CA VAL A 43 25.12 -10.37 -3.83
C VAL A 43 24.43 -11.32 -4.80
N ARG A 44 23.24 -10.99 -5.26
CA ARG A 44 22.36 -11.90 -6.01
C ARG A 44 22.58 -11.84 -7.52
N HIS A 45 22.86 -10.65 -8.04
CA HIS A 45 22.96 -10.40 -9.49
C HIS A 45 24.39 -10.08 -9.94
N GLN A 46 25.30 -9.80 -9.01
CA GLN A 46 26.64 -9.25 -9.27
C GLN A 46 26.58 -7.93 -10.07
N GLY A 47 25.53 -7.14 -9.85
CA GLY A 47 25.20 -5.91 -10.55
C GLY A 47 23.90 -5.33 -10.05
N PHE A 48 23.22 -4.58 -10.88
CA PHE A 48 21.90 -4.05 -10.57
C PHE A 48 20.86 -5.18 -10.42
N ILE A 49 19.88 -4.96 -9.58
CA ILE A 49 18.62 -5.67 -9.71
C ILE A 49 17.98 -5.19 -11.03
N PRO A 50 17.59 -6.08 -11.98
CA PRO A 50 17.21 -5.68 -13.35
C PRO A 50 16.05 -4.70 -13.48
N TRP A 51 15.30 -4.44 -12.41
CA TRP A 51 14.17 -3.50 -12.36
C TRP A 51 14.37 -2.36 -11.36
N ASP A 52 15.56 -2.20 -10.77
CA ASP A 52 15.91 -1.14 -9.81
C ASP A 52 16.48 0.07 -10.56
N ASP A 53 16.21 1.28 -10.08
CA ASP A 53 16.59 2.53 -10.76
C ASP A 53 17.40 3.49 -9.88
N ASP A 54 17.89 3.00 -8.73
CA ASP A 54 18.70 3.79 -7.80
C ASP A 54 19.93 3.03 -7.29
N VAL A 55 20.81 3.77 -6.63
CA VAL A 55 22.00 3.25 -5.95
C VAL A 55 22.13 3.93 -4.60
N ASP A 56 22.21 3.08 -3.58
CA ASP A 56 22.39 3.51 -2.20
C ASP A 56 23.74 3.05 -1.64
N VAL A 57 24.45 3.95 -0.96
CA VAL A 57 25.64 3.65 -0.19
C VAL A 57 25.54 4.18 1.23
N LEU A 58 26.10 3.45 2.18
CA LEU A 58 26.01 3.70 3.61
C LEU A 58 27.38 4.00 4.20
N MET A 59 27.48 5.00 5.07
CA MET A 59 28.69 5.35 5.79
C MET A 59 28.40 5.61 7.26
N ARG A 60 29.36 5.28 8.15
CA ARG A 60 29.30 5.82 9.52
C ARG A 60 29.35 7.34 9.48
N ARG A 61 28.73 8.00 10.43
CA ARG A 61 28.72 9.48 10.50
C ARG A 61 30.12 10.10 10.38
N SER A 62 31.09 9.54 11.05
CA SER A 62 32.49 10.04 10.99
C SER A 62 33.10 9.95 9.58
N ASP A 63 32.84 8.82 8.88
CA ASP A 63 33.34 8.62 7.53
C ASP A 63 32.58 9.46 6.51
N TYR A 64 31.29 9.64 6.71
CA TYR A 64 30.46 10.55 5.93
C TYR A 64 30.92 12.01 6.01
N GLU A 65 31.22 12.53 7.21
CA GLU A 65 31.73 13.90 7.36
C GLU A 65 33.14 14.05 6.75
N ARG A 66 34.01 13.02 6.86
CA ARG A 66 35.31 12.99 6.17
C ARG A 66 35.11 13.01 4.65
N PHE A 67 34.20 12.22 4.13
CA PHE A 67 33.87 12.20 2.70
C PHE A 67 33.41 13.59 2.23
N LEU A 68 32.45 14.21 2.91
CA LEU A 68 31.97 15.55 2.54
C LEU A 68 33.07 16.62 2.55
N SER A 69 34.06 16.50 3.44
CA SER A 69 35.15 17.45 3.57
C SER A 69 36.25 17.27 2.52
N LEU A 70 36.57 16.02 2.19
CA LEU A 70 37.76 15.69 1.36
C LEU A 70 37.40 15.39 -0.08
N ALA A 71 36.25 14.78 -0.37
CA ALA A 71 35.88 14.38 -1.72
C ALA A 71 35.84 15.54 -2.73
N PRO A 72 35.41 16.77 -2.40
CA PRO A 72 35.43 17.90 -3.35
C PRO A 72 36.79 18.24 -3.93
N GLN A 73 37.88 17.78 -3.29
CA GLN A 73 39.25 18.06 -3.75
C GLN A 73 39.77 17.00 -4.72
N VAL A 74 39.10 15.87 -4.85
CA VAL A 74 39.59 14.70 -5.61
C VAL A 74 38.56 14.11 -6.58
N ILE A 75 37.31 14.55 -6.49
CA ILE A 75 36.22 14.16 -7.38
C ILE A 75 36.46 14.73 -8.79
N ASP A 76 36.16 13.94 -9.81
CA ASP A 76 36.21 14.39 -11.20
C ASP A 76 35.20 15.52 -11.46
N GLU A 77 35.55 16.45 -12.34
CA GLU A 77 34.77 17.67 -12.63
C GLU A 77 33.36 17.40 -13.16
N ARG A 78 33.08 16.22 -13.74
CA ARG A 78 31.76 15.81 -14.21
C ARG A 78 30.77 15.60 -13.06
N PHE A 79 31.25 15.37 -11.84
CA PHE A 79 30.43 15.06 -10.68
C PHE A 79 30.36 16.22 -9.68
N ALA A 80 29.38 16.14 -8.80
CA ALA A 80 29.22 17.08 -7.69
C ALA A 80 28.57 16.41 -6.48
N LEU A 81 28.74 17.00 -5.28
CA LEU A 81 28.02 16.60 -4.08
C LEU A 81 26.87 17.58 -3.84
N HIS A 82 25.65 17.09 -3.94
CA HIS A 82 24.44 17.85 -3.65
C HIS A 82 23.91 17.53 -2.26
N ASN A 83 23.83 18.52 -1.41
CA ASN A 83 23.23 18.47 -0.09
C ASN A 83 22.77 19.89 0.33
N THR A 84 22.21 20.05 1.53
CA THR A 84 21.76 21.36 2.01
C THR A 84 22.86 22.40 2.20
N ARG A 85 24.15 21.98 2.22
CA ARG A 85 25.31 22.90 2.35
C ARG A 85 25.76 23.42 0.97
N THR A 86 25.48 22.67 -0.12
CA THR A 86 25.96 22.97 -1.47
C THR A 86 24.85 23.45 -2.41
N VAL A 87 23.60 23.06 -2.18
CA VAL A 87 22.47 23.39 -3.06
C VAL A 87 21.35 24.06 -2.27
N VAL A 88 20.89 25.19 -2.79
CA VAL A 88 19.71 25.91 -2.27
C VAL A 88 18.47 25.06 -2.57
N ASN A 89 17.57 24.95 -1.62
CA ASN A 89 16.32 24.16 -1.73
C ASN A 89 16.50 22.63 -1.84
N PHE A 90 17.66 22.10 -1.47
CA PHE A 90 17.85 20.66 -1.40
C PHE A 90 16.93 20.04 -0.33
N PRO A 91 16.05 19.06 -0.68
CA PRO A 91 14.97 18.62 0.20
C PRO A 91 15.28 17.38 1.03
N PHE A 92 16.49 16.82 0.95
CA PHE A 92 16.86 15.56 1.59
C PHE A 92 17.83 15.76 2.76
N MET A 93 17.86 14.78 3.68
CA MET A 93 18.66 14.79 4.91
C MET A 93 20.06 14.20 4.72
N PHE A 94 20.35 13.66 3.54
CA PHE A 94 21.59 12.98 3.15
C PHE A 94 22.20 13.68 1.94
N THR A 95 23.31 13.17 1.45
CA THR A 95 24.01 13.72 0.26
C THR A 95 23.71 12.87 -0.96
N LYS A 96 23.51 13.51 -2.10
CA LYS A 96 23.55 12.85 -3.40
C LYS A 96 24.86 13.19 -4.09
N MET A 97 25.60 12.17 -4.56
CA MET A 97 26.65 12.37 -5.53
C MET A 97 26.02 12.32 -6.91
N VAL A 98 26.17 13.38 -7.67
CA VAL A 98 25.43 13.59 -8.92
C VAL A 98 26.33 13.70 -10.12
N LEU A 99 25.83 13.30 -11.29
CA LEU A 99 26.43 13.54 -12.60
C LEU A 99 25.83 14.83 -13.16
N LYS A 100 26.68 15.85 -13.38
CA LYS A 100 26.25 17.17 -13.85
C LYS A 100 25.61 17.11 -15.24
N ASP A 101 24.81 18.11 -15.55
CA ASP A 101 24.17 18.32 -16.86
C ASP A 101 23.25 17.17 -17.29
N THR A 102 22.69 16.45 -16.33
CA THR A 102 21.72 15.37 -16.52
C THR A 102 20.45 15.62 -15.70
N LEU A 103 19.37 14.86 -15.97
CA LEU A 103 18.16 14.86 -15.12
C LEU A 103 17.64 13.42 -14.93
N LEU A 104 17.32 13.09 -13.68
CA LEU A 104 16.62 11.87 -13.28
C LEU A 104 15.58 12.24 -12.23
N ILE A 105 14.34 12.50 -12.66
CA ILE A 105 13.30 13.03 -11.77
C ILE A 105 12.20 11.98 -11.59
N PRO A 106 12.15 11.30 -10.44
CA PRO A 106 11.06 10.39 -10.10
C PRO A 106 9.73 11.13 -9.92
N ASP A 107 8.61 10.39 -9.95
CA ASP A 107 7.26 10.95 -9.78
C ASP A 107 7.10 11.79 -8.51
N PHE A 108 7.74 11.41 -7.40
CA PHE A 108 7.65 12.14 -6.15
C PHE A 108 8.38 13.50 -6.17
N ALA A 109 9.29 13.72 -7.10
CA ALA A 109 10.13 14.91 -7.20
C ALA A 109 9.72 15.87 -8.32
N VAL A 110 8.69 15.56 -9.11
CA VAL A 110 8.23 16.39 -10.24
C VAL A 110 7.88 17.82 -9.81
N ASP A 111 7.21 17.96 -8.66
CA ASP A 111 6.79 19.25 -8.08
C ASP A 111 7.83 19.81 -7.06
N SER A 112 9.06 19.27 -7.05
CA SER A 112 10.13 19.76 -6.17
C SER A 112 10.81 21.00 -6.76
N ASP A 113 11.18 21.93 -5.88
CA ASP A 113 12.03 23.08 -6.24
C ASP A 113 13.47 22.66 -6.62
N TYR A 114 13.85 21.42 -6.35
CA TYR A 114 15.15 20.83 -6.67
C TYR A 114 15.07 19.97 -7.93
N ARG A 115 15.77 20.39 -8.98
CA ARG A 115 15.93 19.60 -10.23
C ARG A 115 17.04 18.59 -10.02
N MET A 116 16.70 17.33 -10.04
CA MET A 116 17.55 16.21 -9.65
C MET A 116 18.32 15.68 -10.86
N PRO A 117 19.67 15.79 -10.87
CA PRO A 117 20.50 15.11 -11.86
C PRO A 117 20.50 13.59 -11.63
N PHE A 118 21.16 12.80 -12.46
CA PHE A 118 21.52 11.41 -12.13
C PHE A 118 22.36 11.37 -10.86
N PHE A 119 22.09 10.43 -9.97
CA PHE A 119 22.67 10.43 -8.62
C PHE A 119 22.82 9.02 -8.03
N ILE A 120 23.69 8.93 -7.04
CA ILE A 120 23.66 7.89 -6.01
C ILE A 120 23.40 8.53 -4.64
N ASP A 121 22.73 7.79 -3.76
CA ASP A 121 22.42 8.25 -2.41
C ASP A 121 23.52 7.85 -1.42
N VAL A 122 24.09 8.84 -0.75
CA VAL A 122 25.13 8.64 0.27
C VAL A 122 24.50 8.90 1.63
N LEU A 123 24.26 7.83 2.37
CA LEU A 123 23.47 7.79 3.59
C LEU A 123 24.34 7.66 4.82
N PRO A 124 24.20 8.53 5.84
CA PRO A 124 24.90 8.38 7.10
C PRO A 124 24.14 7.47 8.08
N VAL A 125 24.83 6.61 8.80
CA VAL A 125 24.30 5.96 10.02
C VAL A 125 24.84 6.64 11.27
N ASP A 126 23.94 6.85 12.22
CA ASP A 126 24.20 7.55 13.47
C ASP A 126 24.11 6.61 14.68
N ASN A 127 24.97 6.85 15.68
CA ASN A 127 24.97 6.13 16.94
C ASN A 127 23.61 6.23 17.66
N ILE A 128 23.11 5.11 18.18
CA ILE A 128 21.85 5.08 18.91
C ILE A 128 22.04 4.73 20.38
N PRO A 129 21.21 5.29 21.28
CA PRO A 129 21.23 4.96 22.69
C PRO A 129 20.75 3.53 22.94
N ALA A 130 21.23 2.91 24.02
CA ALA A 130 20.74 1.62 24.49
C ALA A 130 19.31 1.73 25.07
N ASP A 131 18.95 2.89 25.63
CA ASP A 131 17.61 3.14 26.17
C ASP A 131 16.57 3.28 25.04
N PRO A 132 15.55 2.42 24.98
CA PRO A 132 14.51 2.46 23.95
C PRO A 132 13.68 3.75 23.96
N VAL A 133 13.54 4.43 25.11
CA VAL A 133 12.79 5.68 25.23
C VAL A 133 13.58 6.83 24.61
N ALA A 134 14.88 6.88 24.86
CA ALA A 134 15.79 7.85 24.25
C ALA A 134 15.86 7.65 22.72
N PHE A 135 15.97 6.39 22.26
CA PHE A 135 15.93 6.04 20.83
C PHE A 135 14.63 6.51 20.16
N LYS A 136 13.46 6.19 20.72
CA LYS A 136 12.17 6.64 20.19
C LYS A 136 12.04 8.18 20.16
N ARG A 137 12.63 8.88 21.13
CA ARG A 137 12.67 10.35 21.13
C ARG A 137 13.53 10.88 19.98
N MET A 138 14.69 10.28 19.77
CA MET A 138 15.61 10.59 18.68
C MET A 138 14.94 10.37 17.31
N ALA A 139 14.32 9.21 17.10
CA ALA A 139 13.59 8.85 15.88
C ALA A 139 12.44 9.84 15.58
N ARG A 140 11.66 10.24 16.60
CA ARG A 140 10.59 11.23 16.44
C ARG A 140 11.11 12.62 16.06
N ALA A 141 12.20 13.05 16.68
CA ALA A 141 12.81 14.35 16.37
C ALA A 141 13.39 14.33 14.94
N SER A 142 14.08 13.28 14.56
CA SER A 142 14.57 13.06 13.19
C SER A 142 13.41 13.11 12.18
N TRP A 143 12.37 12.32 12.40
CA TRP A 143 11.21 12.30 11.52
C TRP A 143 10.59 13.69 11.34
N LEU A 144 10.40 14.44 12.43
CA LEU A 144 9.81 15.77 12.37
C LEU A 144 10.66 16.72 11.52
N TRP A 145 11.95 16.84 11.82
CA TRP A 145 12.82 17.78 11.13
C TRP A 145 13.03 17.38 9.67
N GLY A 146 13.13 16.08 9.36
CA GLY A 146 13.21 15.57 8.00
C GLY A 146 11.95 15.88 7.20
N ARG A 147 10.76 15.73 7.78
CA ARG A 147 9.49 16.10 7.11
C ARG A 147 9.38 17.60 6.86
N LEU A 148 9.81 18.44 7.79
CA LEU A 148 9.82 19.89 7.60
C LEU A 148 10.80 20.30 6.51
N LEU A 149 11.97 19.66 6.43
CA LEU A 149 12.94 19.89 5.35
C LEU A 149 12.36 19.51 3.99
N PHE A 150 11.77 18.32 3.88
CA PHE A 150 11.11 17.87 2.66
C PHE A 150 9.99 18.83 2.22
N LEU A 151 9.12 19.23 3.15
CA LEU A 151 8.02 20.16 2.87
C LEU A 151 8.50 21.57 2.51
N HIS A 152 9.68 21.98 2.95
CA HIS A 152 10.27 23.26 2.52
C HIS A 152 10.60 23.25 1.03
N GLY A 153 11.09 22.13 0.46
CA GLY A 153 11.42 21.96 -0.96
C GLY A 153 10.28 21.46 -1.84
N THR A 154 9.20 20.91 -1.22
CA THR A 154 8.10 20.26 -1.97
C THR A 154 6.76 20.66 -1.39
N ALA A 155 6.09 21.64 -2.00
CA ALA A 155 4.80 22.15 -1.53
C ALA A 155 3.66 21.15 -1.74
N LYS A 156 3.75 20.33 -2.81
CA LYS A 156 2.74 19.32 -3.17
C LYS A 156 3.41 17.94 -3.26
N PRO A 157 3.53 17.23 -2.11
CA PRO A 157 4.14 15.90 -2.11
C PRO A 157 3.35 14.92 -2.96
N PHE A 158 4.04 13.98 -3.60
CA PHE A 158 3.40 12.87 -4.30
C PHE A 158 2.57 12.04 -3.32
N LEU A 159 1.31 11.79 -3.68
CA LEU A 159 0.34 11.10 -2.83
C LEU A 159 -0.30 9.95 -3.62
N PRO A 160 0.39 8.80 -3.76
CA PRO A 160 -0.15 7.65 -4.48
C PRO A 160 -1.44 7.17 -3.80
N GLY A 161 -2.44 6.81 -4.61
CA GLY A 161 -3.73 6.32 -4.11
C GLY A 161 -4.63 7.35 -3.41
N ILE A 162 -4.21 8.63 -3.31
CA ILE A 162 -5.04 9.70 -2.72
C ILE A 162 -5.53 10.64 -3.83
N SER A 163 -6.85 10.75 -3.98
CA SER A 163 -7.49 11.58 -5.01
C SER A 163 -8.60 12.47 -4.42
N GLY A 164 -9.19 13.32 -5.24
CA GLY A 164 -10.33 14.15 -4.89
C GLY A 164 -10.09 15.16 -3.77
N THR A 165 -11.11 15.43 -2.97
CA THR A 165 -11.09 16.45 -1.89
C THR A 165 -10.03 16.17 -0.82
N LYS A 166 -9.71 14.90 -0.55
CA LYS A 166 -8.67 14.53 0.42
C LYS A 166 -7.29 14.95 -0.07
N LYS A 167 -6.98 14.73 -1.35
CA LYS A 167 -5.73 15.19 -1.98
C LYS A 167 -5.63 16.71 -1.92
N GLN A 168 -6.74 17.40 -2.25
CA GLN A 168 -6.81 18.86 -2.20
C GLN A 168 -6.58 19.40 -0.78
N LEU A 169 -7.19 18.78 0.24
CA LEU A 169 -7.00 19.19 1.64
C LEU A 169 -5.55 19.00 2.10
N ILE A 170 -4.93 17.86 1.75
CA ILE A 170 -3.52 17.61 2.06
C ILE A 170 -2.63 18.63 1.34
N TYR A 171 -2.89 18.90 0.07
CA TYR A 171 -2.13 19.90 -0.69
C TYR A 171 -2.29 21.32 -0.11
N THR A 172 -3.49 21.68 0.35
CA THR A 172 -3.71 22.96 1.02
C THR A 172 -2.90 23.04 2.32
N ALA A 173 -2.91 21.97 3.13
CA ALA A 173 -2.16 21.91 4.38
C ALA A 173 -0.64 21.94 4.14
N THR A 174 -0.13 21.14 3.19
CA THR A 174 1.31 21.07 2.87
C THR A 174 1.81 22.35 2.20
N THR A 175 1.01 22.96 1.32
CA THR A 175 1.32 24.27 0.73
C THR A 175 1.32 25.37 1.81
N GLY A 176 0.37 25.35 2.74
CA GLY A 176 0.35 26.24 3.90
C GLY A 176 1.57 26.07 4.79
N ALA A 177 1.98 24.82 5.05
CA ALA A 177 3.19 24.52 5.82
C ALA A 177 4.46 24.99 5.08
N ASN A 178 4.58 24.74 3.77
CA ASN A 178 5.67 25.23 2.92
C ASN A 178 5.78 26.75 2.97
N TRP A 179 4.65 27.46 2.80
CA TRP A 179 4.59 28.91 2.89
C TRP A 179 5.00 29.40 4.29
N ALA A 180 4.49 28.78 5.35
CA ALA A 180 4.83 29.16 6.74
C ALA A 180 6.33 28.98 7.04
N LEU A 181 6.94 27.88 6.57
CA LEU A 181 8.39 27.65 6.70
C LEU A 181 9.21 28.73 5.99
N LYS A 182 8.82 29.09 4.75
CA LYS A 182 9.46 30.15 3.96
C LYS A 182 9.25 31.54 4.58
N ALA A 183 8.03 31.84 5.06
CA ALA A 183 7.71 33.09 5.75
C ALA A 183 8.45 33.24 7.09
N ALA A 184 8.63 32.15 7.84
CA ALA A 184 9.44 32.12 9.06
C ALA A 184 10.95 32.16 8.78
N LYS A 185 11.37 32.26 7.51
CA LYS A 185 12.79 32.24 7.07
C LYS A 185 13.57 31.04 7.61
N LEU A 186 12.90 29.91 7.79
CA LEU A 186 13.52 28.64 8.15
C LEU A 186 14.15 28.01 6.90
N SER A 187 15.42 28.31 6.67
CA SER A 187 16.12 27.77 5.49
C SER A 187 16.33 26.25 5.57
N PRO A 188 16.53 25.55 4.44
CA PRO A 188 16.90 24.12 4.41
C PRO A 188 18.10 23.81 5.30
N GLN A 189 19.11 24.68 5.31
CA GLN A 189 20.31 24.54 6.16
C GLN A 189 19.96 24.61 7.66
N THR A 190 18.98 25.44 8.04
CA THR A 190 18.53 25.53 9.43
C THR A 190 17.76 24.28 9.85
N LEU A 191 16.90 23.76 8.98
CA LEU A 191 16.15 22.52 9.22
C LEU A 191 17.09 21.31 9.27
N GLN A 192 18.06 21.24 8.37
CA GLN A 192 19.11 20.21 8.37
C GLN A 192 19.93 20.24 9.67
N ARG A 193 20.39 21.41 10.11
CA ARG A 193 21.13 21.52 11.39
C ARG A 193 20.33 21.03 12.60
N ARG A 194 19.01 21.25 12.59
CA ARG A 194 18.13 20.73 13.66
C ARG A 194 17.97 19.21 13.58
N TRP A 195 17.87 18.68 12.35
CA TRP A 195 17.86 17.24 12.11
C TRP A 195 19.19 16.63 12.56
N GLU A 196 20.31 17.14 12.10
CA GLU A 196 21.66 16.68 12.50
C GLU A 196 21.83 16.73 14.02
N LYS A 197 21.41 17.80 14.69
CA LYS A 197 21.47 17.90 16.15
C LYS A 197 20.68 16.78 16.83
N ALA A 198 19.57 16.34 16.25
CA ALA A 198 18.76 15.27 16.81
C ALA A 198 19.42 13.89 16.61
N VAL A 199 19.92 13.59 15.41
CA VAL A 199 20.51 12.28 15.09
C VAL A 199 21.94 12.11 15.60
N ARG A 200 22.68 13.20 15.79
CA ARG A 200 24.05 13.22 16.33
C ARG A 200 24.10 13.37 17.85
N ALA A 201 22.97 13.36 18.54
CA ALA A 201 22.93 13.55 20.00
C ALA A 201 23.73 12.49 20.78
N TRP A 202 24.01 11.34 20.17
CA TRP A 202 24.75 10.22 20.75
C TRP A 202 26.08 9.93 20.03
N GLU A 203 26.54 10.84 19.17
CA GLU A 203 27.73 10.66 18.33
C GLU A 203 29.00 10.31 19.15
N HIS A 204 29.17 10.93 20.31
CA HIS A 204 30.33 10.74 21.17
C HIS A 204 30.12 9.69 22.28
N THR A 205 28.95 9.04 22.29
CA THR A 205 28.67 7.99 23.27
C THR A 205 29.16 6.66 22.75
N PRO A 206 29.93 5.89 23.52
CA PRO A 206 30.33 4.54 23.14
C PRO A 206 29.09 3.66 22.94
N THR A 207 28.82 3.25 21.70
CA THR A 207 27.75 2.34 21.34
C THR A 207 28.22 1.46 20.20
N THR A 208 27.77 0.23 20.19
CA THR A 208 28.02 -0.70 19.08
C THR A 208 26.94 -0.65 18.03
N ARG A 209 25.84 0.07 18.28
CA ARG A 209 24.64 0.11 17.44
C ARG A 209 24.45 1.48 16.80
N MET A 210 24.12 1.45 15.54
CA MET A 210 23.81 2.63 14.71
C MET A 210 22.49 2.39 13.98
N ALA A 211 21.85 3.46 13.50
CA ALA A 211 20.66 3.36 12.67
C ALA A 211 20.65 4.42 11.57
N ASP A 212 19.95 4.12 10.47
CA ASP A 212 19.66 5.08 9.43
C ASP A 212 18.40 5.88 9.78
N PHE A 213 18.58 7.17 10.07
CA PHE A 213 17.50 8.11 10.39
C PHE A 213 16.95 8.86 9.17
N THR A 214 17.40 8.53 7.98
CA THR A 214 16.81 9.04 6.73
C THR A 214 15.53 8.25 6.40
N MET A 215 15.45 7.02 6.87
CA MET A 215 14.29 6.15 6.72
C MET A 215 13.15 6.51 7.69
N ARG A 216 11.94 6.07 7.35
CA ARG A 216 10.73 6.30 8.16
C ARG A 216 10.77 5.59 9.51
N ASP A 217 11.23 4.35 9.50
CA ASP A 217 11.21 3.42 10.64
C ASP A 217 12.65 2.95 10.93
N PRO A 218 13.49 3.79 11.56
CA PRO A 218 14.93 3.51 11.77
C PRO A 218 15.19 2.28 12.64
N GLU A 219 14.21 1.79 13.39
CA GLU A 219 14.31 0.53 14.14
C GLU A 219 14.54 -0.70 13.25
N ASN A 220 14.05 -0.70 12.02
CA ASN A 220 14.23 -1.80 11.07
C ASN A 220 15.62 -1.78 10.41
N TRP A 221 16.33 -0.67 10.54
CA TRP A 221 17.62 -0.41 9.88
C TRP A 221 18.76 -0.22 10.87
N ILE A 222 18.67 -0.90 12.01
CA ILE A 222 19.75 -0.92 13.00
C ILE A 222 20.86 -1.83 12.50
N ILE A 223 22.09 -1.32 12.51
CA ILE A 223 23.30 -2.06 12.18
C ILE A 223 24.34 -1.87 13.31
N THR A 224 25.16 -2.88 13.55
CA THR A 224 26.28 -2.80 14.49
C THR A 224 27.58 -2.44 13.76
N ASN A 225 28.55 -1.90 14.50
CA ASN A 225 29.88 -1.65 13.94
C ASN A 225 30.53 -2.93 13.37
N SER A 226 30.35 -4.07 14.03
CA SER A 226 30.89 -5.35 13.59
C SER A 226 30.15 -5.96 12.40
N GLU A 227 28.89 -5.58 12.17
CA GLU A 227 28.17 -5.94 10.95
C GLU A 227 28.60 -5.07 9.77
N LEU A 228 28.81 -3.77 9.99
CA LEU A 228 29.18 -2.83 8.92
C LEU A 228 30.65 -2.99 8.51
N LEU A 229 31.55 -3.19 9.47
CA LEU A 229 33.00 -3.26 9.23
C LEU A 229 33.60 -4.55 9.84
N PRO A 230 34.60 -5.17 9.17
CA PRO A 230 35.20 -4.73 7.91
C PRO A 230 34.25 -4.92 6.73
N THR A 231 34.54 -4.22 5.63
CA THR A 231 33.92 -4.47 4.34
C THR A 231 34.74 -5.45 3.50
N VAL A 232 34.09 -6.10 2.55
CA VAL A 232 34.71 -6.94 1.53
C VAL A 232 34.43 -6.38 0.15
N ARG A 233 35.33 -6.55 -0.80
CA ARG A 233 35.13 -6.20 -2.20
C ARG A 233 34.36 -7.30 -2.90
N VAL A 234 33.28 -6.93 -3.57
CA VAL A 234 32.45 -7.83 -4.37
C VAL A 234 32.25 -7.29 -5.78
N PRO A 235 32.05 -8.16 -6.78
CA PRO A 235 31.71 -7.72 -8.14
C PRO A 235 30.38 -6.95 -8.17
N PHE A 236 30.31 -5.93 -9.04
CA PHE A 236 29.08 -5.20 -9.36
C PHE A 236 29.21 -4.71 -10.81
N GLU A 237 28.51 -5.33 -11.76
CA GLU A 237 28.73 -5.17 -13.20
C GLU A 237 30.22 -5.41 -13.55
N ASP A 238 30.86 -4.48 -14.21
CA ASP A 238 32.28 -4.50 -14.56
C ASP A 238 33.20 -3.78 -13.55
N ILE A 239 32.65 -3.37 -12.40
CA ILE A 239 33.38 -2.74 -11.29
C ILE A 239 33.38 -3.63 -10.03
N THR A 240 34.00 -3.17 -8.96
CA THR A 240 33.88 -3.77 -7.63
C THR A 240 33.43 -2.73 -6.62
N VAL A 241 32.62 -3.14 -5.65
CA VAL A 241 32.08 -2.28 -4.58
C VAL A 241 32.37 -2.86 -3.20
N GLN A 242 32.24 -2.04 -2.17
CA GLN A 242 32.38 -2.48 -0.79
C GLN A 242 31.03 -2.94 -0.25
N LEU A 243 31.01 -4.15 0.33
CA LEU A 243 29.86 -4.74 1.00
C LEU A 243 30.25 -5.12 2.44
N PRO A 244 29.39 -5.00 3.47
CA PRO A 244 29.71 -5.46 4.80
C PRO A 244 30.09 -6.96 4.81
N ALA A 245 31.15 -7.35 5.52
CA ALA A 245 31.54 -8.77 5.56
C ALA A 245 30.45 -9.68 6.16
N GLN A 246 29.59 -9.12 7.03
CA GLN A 246 28.46 -9.82 7.64
C GLN A 246 27.11 -9.44 7.02
N TYR A 247 27.08 -9.20 5.71
CA TYR A 247 25.91 -8.72 4.98
C TYR A 247 24.69 -9.63 5.08
N ASP A 248 24.87 -10.95 5.14
CA ASP A 248 23.75 -11.90 5.07
C ASP A 248 22.79 -11.74 6.25
N ALA A 249 23.30 -11.69 7.48
CA ALA A 249 22.46 -11.50 8.67
C ALA A 249 21.71 -10.15 8.63
N TRP A 250 22.36 -9.12 8.13
CA TRP A 250 21.79 -7.78 8.01
C TRP A 250 20.73 -7.70 6.89
N LEU A 251 21.00 -8.25 5.71
CA LEU A 251 20.03 -8.30 4.60
C LEU A 251 18.81 -9.17 4.95
N ARG A 252 19.01 -10.31 5.63
CA ARG A 252 17.88 -11.14 6.10
C ARG A 252 17.01 -10.44 7.10
N ARG A 253 17.56 -9.61 7.98
CA ARG A 253 16.80 -8.81 8.95
C ARG A 253 15.93 -7.75 8.26
N GLY A 254 16.43 -7.11 7.18
CA GLY A 254 15.71 -6.07 6.46
C GLY A 254 14.73 -6.60 5.39
N TYR A 255 15.08 -7.72 4.74
CA TYR A 255 14.39 -8.20 3.53
C TYR A 255 13.96 -9.68 3.58
N GLY A 256 14.15 -10.37 4.71
CA GLY A 256 13.85 -11.81 4.80
C GLY A 256 14.76 -12.64 3.89
N ASP A 257 14.20 -13.56 3.13
CA ASP A 257 14.98 -14.35 2.16
C ASP A 257 15.22 -13.55 0.86
N TYR A 258 16.15 -12.60 0.94
CA TYR A 258 16.49 -11.71 -0.17
C TYR A 258 17.12 -12.43 -1.37
N MET A 259 17.59 -13.67 -1.20
CA MET A 259 18.11 -14.49 -2.31
C MET A 259 17.00 -15.05 -3.18
N GLN A 260 15.82 -15.24 -2.64
CA GLN A 260 14.63 -15.60 -3.43
C GLN A 260 14.21 -14.41 -4.28
N LEU A 261 14.07 -14.65 -5.60
CA LEU A 261 13.55 -13.63 -6.50
C LEU A 261 12.09 -13.35 -6.16
N PRO A 262 11.69 -12.08 -6.02
CA PRO A 262 10.28 -11.77 -5.88
C PRO A 262 9.51 -12.26 -7.12
N PRO A 263 8.21 -12.56 -7.00
CA PRO A 263 7.38 -12.93 -8.14
C PRO A 263 7.49 -11.91 -9.28
N PRO A 264 7.42 -12.30 -10.56
CA PRO A 264 7.58 -11.41 -11.71
C PRO A 264 6.74 -10.13 -11.63
N GLU A 265 5.51 -10.24 -11.12
CA GLU A 265 4.58 -9.13 -10.91
C GLU A 265 5.03 -8.14 -9.81
N SER A 266 5.95 -8.56 -8.95
CA SER A 266 6.56 -7.71 -7.90
C SER A 266 7.89 -7.08 -8.33
N ARG A 267 8.37 -7.40 -9.54
CA ARG A 267 9.61 -6.87 -10.12
C ARG A 267 9.32 -5.60 -10.90
N ILE A 268 8.98 -4.53 -10.20
CA ILE A 268 8.60 -3.26 -10.83
C ILE A 268 9.71 -2.27 -10.62
N GLY A 269 10.27 -1.79 -11.71
CA GLY A 269 11.11 -0.60 -11.73
C GLY A 269 10.26 0.66 -11.55
N HIS A 270 10.80 1.64 -10.86
CA HIS A 270 10.23 2.97 -10.77
C HIS A 270 10.81 3.82 -11.89
N ILE A 271 10.29 3.65 -13.12
CA ILE A 271 10.76 4.45 -14.24
C ILE A 271 10.54 5.93 -13.92
N PRO A 272 11.62 6.73 -13.89
CA PRO A 272 11.51 8.15 -13.58
C PRO A 272 10.63 8.89 -14.58
N ARG A 273 9.95 9.94 -14.12
CA ARG A 273 9.05 10.75 -14.94
C ARG A 273 9.77 11.58 -15.99
N ILE A 274 10.98 12.05 -15.65
CA ILE A 274 11.83 12.82 -16.55
C ILE A 274 13.23 12.22 -16.50
N VAL A 275 13.76 11.90 -17.67
CA VAL A 275 15.14 11.40 -17.84
C VAL A 275 15.80 12.22 -18.92
N ASP A 276 16.97 12.80 -18.62
CA ASP A 276 17.85 13.45 -19.56
C ASP A 276 19.28 12.98 -19.30
N PHE A 277 19.84 12.29 -20.27
CA PHE A 277 21.20 11.76 -20.18
C PHE A 277 22.29 12.84 -20.40
N GLY A 278 21.90 14.07 -20.76
CA GLY A 278 22.82 15.17 -21.02
C GLY A 278 23.83 14.86 -22.11
N PRO A 279 25.10 15.27 -21.91
CA PRO A 279 26.15 15.04 -22.90
C PRO A 279 26.75 13.62 -22.90
N TYR A 280 26.22 12.69 -22.10
CA TYR A 280 26.82 11.36 -21.84
C TYR A 280 26.23 10.24 -22.71
N THR A 281 25.74 10.56 -23.89
CA THR A 281 25.10 9.59 -24.80
C THR A 281 26.08 8.52 -25.34
N ASP A 282 27.35 8.80 -25.36
CA ASP A 282 28.45 7.87 -25.73
C ASP A 282 28.72 6.78 -24.68
N LEU A 283 28.25 6.98 -23.45
CA LEU A 283 28.32 5.98 -22.37
C LEU A 283 27.13 5.02 -22.35
N LEU A 284 26.09 5.27 -23.16
CA LEU A 284 24.84 4.53 -23.12
C LEU A 284 24.92 3.26 -24.00
N PRO A 285 24.45 2.10 -23.50
CA PRO A 285 24.31 0.91 -24.32
C PRO A 285 23.29 1.07 -25.46
N TYR A 286 22.33 1.99 -25.31
CA TYR A 286 21.33 2.33 -26.32
C TYR A 286 21.27 3.84 -26.60
N PRO A 287 22.27 4.43 -27.31
CA PRO A 287 22.35 5.89 -27.53
C PRO A 287 21.15 6.47 -28.29
N GLN A 288 20.44 5.63 -29.07
CA GLN A 288 19.22 6.02 -29.78
C GLN A 288 18.00 6.21 -28.86
N VAL A 289 18.07 5.73 -27.62
CA VAL A 289 17.04 5.95 -26.60
C VAL A 289 17.30 7.30 -25.94
N THR A 290 16.71 8.34 -26.51
CA THR A 290 16.72 9.68 -25.91
C THR A 290 15.88 9.72 -24.65
N GLY A 291 16.16 10.62 -23.73
CA GLY A 291 15.42 10.80 -22.48
C GLY A 291 13.92 10.99 -22.67
N ILE A 292 13.18 10.89 -21.59
CA ILE A 292 11.70 11.03 -21.55
C ILE A 292 11.30 12.30 -20.79
N GLY A 293 10.10 12.83 -21.08
CA GLY A 293 9.51 13.95 -20.33
C GLY A 293 10.05 15.34 -20.66
N LEU A 294 10.96 15.46 -21.64
CA LEU A 294 11.56 16.73 -22.03
C LEU A 294 10.67 17.58 -22.95
N LYS A 295 9.59 17.04 -23.51
CA LYS A 295 8.74 17.69 -24.53
C LYS A 295 7.32 18.06 -24.09
N ASP A 296 6.95 17.98 -22.84
CA ASP A 296 5.62 18.35 -22.39
C ASP A 296 5.62 19.50 -21.39
N SER A 297 5.74 20.69 -21.95
CA SER A 297 4.90 21.84 -21.53
C SER A 297 3.49 21.62 -22.09
N PRO A 298 2.41 22.07 -21.41
CA PRO A 298 1.13 21.39 -21.39
C PRO A 298 0.38 21.44 -22.72
N GLY A 299 0.05 20.29 -23.25
CA GLY A 299 -0.94 20.18 -24.31
C GLY A 299 -0.75 18.99 -25.27
N ALA A 300 -1.70 18.07 -25.22
CA ALA A 300 -2.11 17.16 -26.29
C ALA A 300 -1.77 15.66 -26.17
N ALA A 301 -2.88 14.98 -26.19
CA ALA A 301 -3.13 13.54 -26.26
C ALA A 301 -2.55 12.84 -27.50
N THR A 302 -2.30 11.53 -27.39
CA THR A 302 -2.99 10.46 -28.15
C THR A 302 -2.21 9.14 -28.08
N SER A 303 -2.96 8.08 -27.85
CA SER A 303 -2.60 6.65 -28.02
C SER A 303 -2.30 6.33 -29.51
N PRO A 304 -1.75 5.14 -29.88
CA PRO A 304 -2.50 3.89 -29.83
C PRO A 304 -1.71 2.57 -29.55
N ALA A 305 -2.36 1.65 -28.96
CA ALA A 305 -2.79 0.28 -29.24
C ALA A 305 -1.90 -0.74 -30.02
N ALA A 306 -2.03 -1.98 -29.51
CA ALA A 306 -1.97 -3.31 -30.13
C ALA A 306 -0.60 -4.00 -30.12
N SER A 307 -0.44 -5.28 -29.91
CA SER A 307 -1.26 -6.50 -29.90
C SER A 307 -0.38 -7.69 -29.56
N GLU A 308 -0.95 -8.66 -28.85
CA GLU A 308 -1.08 -10.09 -29.09
C GLU A 308 0.07 -11.10 -28.88
N GLN A 309 -0.31 -12.06 -28.07
CA GLN A 309 -0.18 -13.53 -28.15
C GLN A 309 1.11 -14.23 -27.72
N GLY A 310 0.89 -15.20 -26.83
CA GLY A 310 1.78 -16.33 -26.63
C GLY A 310 1.41 -17.20 -25.42
N GLN A 311 0.62 -18.25 -25.66
CA GLN A 311 0.28 -19.32 -24.72
C GLN A 311 1.50 -20.15 -24.32
N GLY A 312 1.51 -20.63 -23.07
CA GLY A 312 2.42 -21.69 -22.63
C GLY A 312 2.00 -22.25 -21.27
N GLN A 313 1.23 -23.33 -21.29
CA GLN A 313 0.93 -24.16 -20.12
C GLN A 313 2.18 -24.89 -19.63
N ALA A 314 2.40 -24.88 -18.32
CA ALA A 314 3.17 -25.92 -17.65
C ALA A 314 2.52 -26.20 -16.28
N GLY A 315 1.96 -27.38 -16.14
CA GLY A 315 1.40 -27.90 -14.91
C GLY A 315 2.49 -28.16 -13.85
N VAL A 316 2.18 -27.86 -12.62
CA VAL A 316 2.97 -28.26 -11.45
C VAL A 316 2.09 -29.07 -10.53
N ASP A 317 2.57 -30.25 -10.26
CA ASP A 317 2.00 -31.27 -9.37
C ASP A 317 1.95 -30.75 -7.93
N VAL A 318 0.77 -30.76 -7.29
CA VAL A 318 0.58 -30.30 -5.92
C VAL A 318 0.51 -31.51 -4.98
N GLY A 319 1.56 -31.67 -4.19
CA GLY A 319 1.59 -32.64 -3.10
C GLY A 319 0.65 -32.25 -1.97
N THR A 320 -0.18 -33.20 -1.58
CA THR A 320 -1.12 -33.13 -0.46
C THR A 320 -0.39 -33.04 0.88
N GLY A 321 -0.51 -31.93 1.58
CA GLY A 321 -0.02 -31.73 2.95
C GLY A 321 -1.17 -31.34 3.89
N ALA A 322 -1.30 -32.07 4.98
CA ALA A 322 -2.34 -31.99 5.99
C ALA A 322 -2.45 -30.59 6.64
N ALA A 323 -3.69 -30.12 6.81
CA ALA A 323 -4.02 -28.86 7.44
C ALA A 323 -3.79 -28.90 8.97
N ALA A 324 -2.79 -28.13 9.43
CA ALA A 324 -2.60 -27.81 10.84
C ALA A 324 -3.16 -26.40 11.11
N SER A 325 -3.92 -26.25 12.20
CA SER A 325 -4.32 -24.96 12.75
C SER A 325 -3.08 -24.16 13.13
N SER A 326 -2.78 -23.09 12.36
CA SER A 326 -1.67 -22.20 12.66
C SER A 326 -2.19 -20.80 12.95
N THR A 327 -1.76 -20.22 14.07
CA THR A 327 -1.77 -18.77 14.28
C THR A 327 -0.79 -18.16 13.29
N ILE A 328 -1.31 -17.39 12.34
CA ILE A 328 -0.49 -16.74 11.30
C ILE A 328 0.26 -15.58 11.96
N ASP A 329 1.57 -15.47 11.68
CA ASP A 329 2.38 -14.34 12.10
C ASP A 329 1.80 -13.05 11.49
N PRO A 330 1.53 -12.00 12.29
CA PRO A 330 0.91 -10.76 11.79
C PRO A 330 1.71 -10.04 10.72
N ASP A 331 2.99 -10.36 10.54
CA ASP A 331 3.88 -9.73 9.56
C ASP A 331 4.06 -10.53 8.26
N GLU A 332 3.68 -11.81 8.23
CA GLU A 332 3.60 -12.62 7.02
C GLU A 332 2.16 -12.61 6.49
N GLY A 333 1.93 -12.13 5.25
CA GLY A 333 0.62 -12.24 4.58
C GLY A 333 0.20 -13.70 4.43
N LEU A 334 -1.07 -13.94 4.02
CA LEU A 334 -1.50 -15.27 3.59
C LEU A 334 -0.53 -15.78 2.52
N ASP A 335 -0.01 -17.00 2.70
CA ASP A 335 0.68 -17.67 1.63
C ASP A 335 -0.30 -17.92 0.45
N LEU A 336 0.24 -18.07 -0.75
CA LEU A 336 -0.58 -18.19 -1.96
C LEU A 336 -1.51 -19.41 -1.92
N ALA A 337 -1.10 -20.51 -1.29
CA ALA A 337 -1.93 -21.70 -1.18
C ALA A 337 -3.11 -21.47 -0.23
N SER A 338 -2.88 -20.86 0.93
CA SER A 338 -3.93 -20.48 1.87
C SER A 338 -4.88 -19.44 1.27
N LEU A 339 -4.37 -18.44 0.55
CA LEU A 339 -5.20 -17.46 -0.15
C LEU A 339 -6.09 -18.16 -1.19
N ARG A 340 -5.52 -19.08 -1.97
CA ARG A 340 -6.29 -19.82 -2.97
C ARG A 340 -7.39 -20.67 -2.32
N GLN A 341 -7.12 -21.32 -1.20
CA GLN A 341 -8.16 -22.06 -0.45
C GLN A 341 -9.26 -21.13 0.08
N VAL A 342 -8.94 -19.91 0.53
CA VAL A 342 -9.95 -18.90 0.89
C VAL A 342 -10.81 -18.52 -0.31
N GLN A 343 -10.19 -18.25 -1.47
CA GLN A 343 -10.91 -17.92 -2.71
C GLN A 343 -11.86 -19.04 -3.14
N LEU A 344 -11.41 -20.29 -3.11
CA LEU A 344 -12.25 -21.46 -3.47
C LEU A 344 -13.39 -21.64 -2.48
N ALA A 345 -13.13 -21.53 -1.17
CA ALA A 345 -14.17 -21.57 -0.13
C ALA A 345 -15.21 -20.44 -0.32
N THR A 346 -14.75 -19.24 -0.62
CA THR A 346 -15.62 -18.08 -0.88
C THR A 346 -16.42 -18.27 -2.17
N THR A 347 -15.84 -18.89 -3.21
CA THR A 347 -16.56 -19.26 -4.44
C THR A 347 -17.69 -20.24 -4.15
N TYR A 348 -17.47 -21.23 -3.29
CA TYR A 348 -18.50 -22.17 -2.86
C TYR A 348 -19.68 -21.47 -2.16
N VAL A 349 -19.36 -20.51 -1.28
CA VAL A 349 -20.40 -19.68 -0.60
C VAL A 349 -21.13 -18.78 -1.61
N LEU A 350 -20.43 -18.22 -2.58
CA LEU A 350 -21.01 -17.36 -3.62
C LEU A 350 -21.98 -18.15 -4.52
N GLY A 351 -21.65 -19.41 -4.83
CA GLY A 351 -22.55 -20.31 -5.55
C GLY A 351 -23.85 -20.59 -4.80
N GLU A 352 -23.78 -20.77 -3.48
CA GLU A 352 -24.99 -20.96 -2.64
C GLU A 352 -25.80 -19.66 -2.58
N LEU A 353 -25.17 -18.50 -2.48
CA LEU A 353 -25.85 -17.21 -2.51
C LEU A 353 -26.62 -17.02 -3.82
N ASP A 354 -25.97 -17.29 -4.96
CA ASP A 354 -26.60 -17.20 -6.29
C ASP A 354 -27.80 -18.16 -6.39
N ARG A 355 -27.61 -19.40 -5.95
CA ARG A 355 -28.69 -20.42 -5.93
C ARG A 355 -29.91 -19.92 -5.17
N VAL A 356 -29.71 -19.41 -3.94
CA VAL A 356 -30.79 -18.92 -3.09
C VAL A 356 -31.43 -17.65 -3.68
N CYS A 357 -30.65 -16.72 -4.20
CA CYS A 357 -31.16 -15.51 -4.85
C CYS A 357 -32.01 -15.87 -6.07
N ASN A 358 -31.57 -16.82 -6.91
CA ASN A 358 -32.36 -17.30 -8.05
C ASN A 358 -33.67 -17.97 -7.62
N GLN A 359 -33.65 -18.81 -6.58
CA GLN A 359 -34.85 -19.47 -6.04
C GLN A 359 -35.86 -18.47 -5.48
N LEU A 360 -35.41 -17.37 -4.86
CA LEU A 360 -36.25 -16.32 -4.29
C LEU A 360 -36.61 -15.22 -5.31
N GLY A 361 -36.08 -15.25 -6.52
CA GLY A 361 -36.27 -14.21 -7.54
C GLY A 361 -35.69 -12.86 -7.11
N LEU A 362 -34.54 -12.87 -6.43
CA LEU A 362 -33.84 -11.65 -5.97
C LEU A 362 -32.84 -11.18 -7.02
N ASN A 363 -32.76 -9.85 -7.17
CA ASN A 363 -31.76 -9.24 -8.01
C ASN A 363 -30.56 -8.83 -7.15
N TYR A 364 -29.40 -9.40 -7.47
CA TYR A 364 -28.12 -8.99 -6.90
C TYR A 364 -27.11 -8.67 -8.01
N ALA A 365 -26.04 -8.00 -7.67
CA ALA A 365 -24.91 -7.79 -8.55
C ALA A 365 -23.60 -7.95 -7.76
N ALA A 366 -22.57 -8.52 -8.38
CA ALA A 366 -21.22 -8.49 -7.85
C ALA A 366 -20.77 -7.05 -7.61
N TYR A 367 -20.01 -6.82 -6.55
CA TYR A 367 -19.69 -5.50 -6.04
C TYR A 367 -18.19 -5.35 -5.80
N GLY A 368 -17.67 -4.13 -5.80
CA GLY A 368 -16.30 -3.86 -5.40
C GLY A 368 -15.24 -4.63 -6.19
N GLY A 369 -14.34 -5.29 -5.47
CA GLY A 369 -13.27 -6.14 -6.00
C GLY A 369 -13.80 -7.31 -6.81
N THR A 370 -14.86 -7.94 -6.34
CA THR A 370 -15.50 -9.09 -7.01
C THR A 370 -15.98 -8.73 -8.43
N ALA A 371 -16.56 -7.54 -8.60
CA ALA A 371 -16.99 -7.09 -9.93
C ALA A 371 -15.81 -6.84 -10.88
N ILE A 372 -14.71 -6.26 -10.37
CA ILE A 372 -13.47 -6.11 -11.15
C ILE A 372 -12.88 -7.49 -11.48
N GLY A 373 -12.88 -8.40 -10.53
CA GLY A 373 -12.42 -9.77 -10.68
C GLY A 373 -13.13 -10.47 -11.85
N ALA A 374 -14.45 -10.43 -11.88
CA ALA A 374 -15.26 -11.01 -12.95
C ALA A 374 -14.90 -10.45 -14.35
N VAL A 375 -14.76 -9.11 -14.44
CA VAL A 375 -14.53 -8.45 -15.73
C VAL A 375 -13.09 -8.63 -16.22
N ARG A 376 -12.11 -8.55 -15.32
CA ARG A 376 -10.68 -8.49 -15.66
C ARG A 376 -9.98 -9.85 -15.59
N HIS A 377 -10.39 -10.71 -14.65
CA HIS A 377 -9.70 -11.97 -14.36
C HIS A 377 -10.56 -13.21 -14.59
N GLN A 378 -11.86 -13.05 -14.81
CA GLN A 378 -12.85 -14.13 -14.86
C GLN A 378 -12.86 -14.99 -13.56
N GLY A 379 -12.51 -14.37 -12.44
CA GLY A 379 -12.37 -14.95 -11.12
C GLY A 379 -11.94 -13.90 -10.12
N PHE A 380 -11.30 -14.31 -9.04
CA PHE A 380 -10.76 -13.35 -8.07
C PHE A 380 -9.66 -12.47 -8.68
N ILE A 381 -9.53 -11.28 -8.18
CA ILE A 381 -8.28 -10.53 -8.29
C ILE A 381 -7.22 -11.36 -7.54
N PRO A 382 -6.02 -11.64 -8.12
CA PRO A 382 -5.07 -12.63 -7.58
C PRO A 382 -4.62 -12.42 -6.12
N TRP A 383 -4.80 -11.23 -5.57
CA TRP A 383 -4.44 -10.88 -4.18
C TRP A 383 -5.66 -10.57 -3.31
N ASP A 384 -6.88 -10.80 -3.81
CA ASP A 384 -8.13 -10.53 -3.11
C ASP A 384 -8.61 -11.78 -2.36
N ASP A 385 -9.17 -11.61 -1.18
CA ASP A 385 -9.54 -12.69 -0.26
C ASP A 385 -11.01 -12.63 0.17
N ASP A 386 -11.79 -11.70 -0.39
CA ASP A 386 -13.22 -11.54 -0.09
C ASP A 386 -14.08 -11.49 -1.36
N ALA A 387 -15.36 -11.74 -1.20
CA ALA A 387 -16.35 -11.54 -2.25
C ALA A 387 -17.53 -10.72 -1.74
N ASP A 388 -17.88 -9.73 -2.56
CA ASP A 388 -18.92 -8.76 -2.27
C ASP A 388 -20.06 -8.83 -3.28
N VAL A 389 -21.27 -8.76 -2.81
CA VAL A 389 -22.45 -8.54 -3.66
C VAL A 389 -23.30 -7.40 -3.11
N CYS A 390 -24.02 -6.72 -3.99
CA CYS A 390 -24.96 -5.69 -3.58
C CYS A 390 -26.36 -5.96 -4.15
N MET A 391 -27.37 -5.48 -3.47
CA MET A 391 -28.76 -5.59 -3.89
C MET A 391 -29.59 -4.41 -3.39
N ALA A 392 -30.72 -4.16 -4.05
CA ALA A 392 -31.65 -3.14 -3.57
C ALA A 392 -32.19 -3.51 -2.18
N ARG A 393 -32.45 -2.52 -1.33
CA ARG A 393 -32.97 -2.75 0.06
C ARG A 393 -34.12 -3.75 0.12
N ALA A 394 -35.05 -3.70 -0.82
CA ALA A 394 -36.21 -4.62 -0.81
C ALA A 394 -35.80 -6.10 -1.01
N ASP A 395 -34.84 -6.37 -1.91
CA ASP A 395 -34.32 -7.71 -2.15
C ASP A 395 -33.46 -8.17 -0.96
N TYR A 396 -32.67 -7.27 -0.38
CA TYR A 396 -31.90 -7.53 0.84
C TYR A 396 -32.80 -7.91 2.03
N GLU A 397 -33.93 -7.22 2.22
CA GLU A 397 -34.89 -7.55 3.28
C GLU A 397 -35.51 -8.94 3.07
N LYS A 398 -35.80 -9.31 1.82
CA LYS A 398 -36.29 -10.65 1.47
C LYS A 398 -35.22 -11.71 1.72
N LEU A 399 -33.98 -11.45 1.34
CA LEU A 399 -32.84 -12.33 1.62
C LEU A 399 -32.75 -12.64 3.09
N LEU A 400 -32.71 -11.61 3.95
CA LEU A 400 -32.63 -11.79 5.40
C LEU A 400 -33.80 -12.56 6.00
N ALA A 401 -35.00 -12.42 5.44
CA ALA A 401 -36.21 -13.06 5.97
C ALA A 401 -36.40 -14.50 5.50
N GLN A 402 -36.01 -14.82 4.26
CA GLN A 402 -36.39 -16.07 3.59
C GLN A 402 -35.22 -17.02 3.33
N ALA A 403 -34.01 -16.47 3.12
CA ALA A 403 -32.84 -17.31 2.83
C ALA A 403 -32.51 -18.33 3.92
N PRO A 404 -32.61 -18.02 5.23
CA PRO A 404 -32.27 -19.01 6.28
C PRO A 404 -33.00 -20.35 6.19
N ALA A 405 -34.22 -20.37 5.62
CA ALA A 405 -35.00 -21.60 5.44
C ALA A 405 -34.62 -22.38 4.16
N LEU A 406 -33.79 -21.82 3.28
CA LEU A 406 -33.43 -22.38 1.98
C LEU A 406 -31.95 -22.74 1.87
N LEU A 407 -31.13 -22.25 2.81
CA LEU A 407 -29.68 -22.51 2.83
C LEU A 407 -29.40 -23.99 3.10
N GLY A 408 -28.37 -24.50 2.41
CA GLY A 408 -27.80 -25.80 2.72
C GLY A 408 -27.25 -25.87 4.15
N GLU A 409 -27.08 -27.08 4.66
CA GLU A 409 -26.66 -27.33 6.06
C GLU A 409 -25.30 -26.70 6.41
N ASP A 410 -24.46 -26.49 5.43
CA ASP A 410 -23.10 -25.96 5.59
C ASP A 410 -23.05 -24.44 5.73
N PHE A 411 -24.14 -23.73 5.48
CA PHE A 411 -24.17 -22.28 5.40
C PHE A 411 -24.99 -21.64 6.50
N GLU A 412 -24.64 -20.41 6.83
CA GLU A 412 -25.40 -19.57 7.77
C GLU A 412 -25.43 -18.11 7.30
N LEU A 413 -26.59 -17.45 7.47
CA LEU A 413 -26.72 -16.02 7.15
C LEU A 413 -26.58 -15.19 8.41
N LEU A 414 -25.48 -14.46 8.50
CA LEU A 414 -25.10 -13.64 9.64
C LEU A 414 -25.53 -12.19 9.44
N SER A 415 -26.19 -11.65 10.44
CA SER A 415 -26.60 -10.24 10.45
C SER A 415 -26.90 -9.80 11.89
N HIS A 416 -27.12 -8.51 12.10
CA HIS A 416 -27.56 -7.99 13.37
C HIS A 416 -28.97 -8.52 13.82
N ARG A 417 -29.69 -9.20 12.94
CA ARG A 417 -31.00 -9.82 13.25
C ARG A 417 -30.85 -11.25 13.74
N SER A 418 -29.88 -11.98 13.19
CA SER A 418 -29.59 -13.35 13.58
C SER A 418 -28.71 -13.42 14.84
N HIS A 419 -27.80 -12.44 15.03
CA HIS A 419 -26.79 -12.46 16.09
C HIS A 419 -26.70 -11.12 16.84
N ALA A 420 -26.92 -11.13 18.15
CA ALA A 420 -27.00 -9.92 19.00
C ALA A 420 -25.68 -9.10 19.01
N ASN A 421 -24.55 -9.78 18.89
CA ASN A 421 -23.19 -9.15 18.90
C ASN A 421 -22.60 -8.98 17.51
N TYR A 422 -23.40 -9.14 16.45
CA TYR A 422 -22.94 -8.96 15.08
C TYR A 422 -22.43 -7.52 14.85
N PRO A 423 -21.18 -7.34 14.37
CA PRO A 423 -20.54 -6.03 14.36
C PRO A 423 -20.80 -5.19 13.10
N GLY A 424 -21.39 -5.79 12.05
CA GLY A 424 -21.49 -5.21 10.72
C GLY A 424 -22.82 -4.51 10.42
N THR A 425 -22.83 -3.66 9.40
CA THR A 425 -24.02 -3.03 8.82
C THR A 425 -24.55 -3.77 7.59
N VAL A 426 -23.80 -4.76 7.10
CA VAL A 426 -24.11 -5.64 5.96
C VAL A 426 -24.38 -7.05 6.47
N ALA A 427 -24.97 -7.91 5.67
CA ALA A 427 -25.11 -9.32 6.02
C ALA A 427 -23.97 -10.14 5.40
N VAL A 428 -23.60 -11.23 6.04
CA VAL A 428 -22.60 -12.17 5.54
C VAL A 428 -23.24 -13.56 5.41
N LEU A 429 -23.18 -14.14 4.22
CA LEU A 429 -23.42 -15.56 4.06
C LEU A 429 -22.09 -16.26 4.35
N GLY A 430 -22.03 -17.05 5.41
CA GLY A 430 -20.82 -17.67 5.91
C GLY A 430 -20.82 -19.18 5.79
N LEU A 431 -19.63 -19.77 5.68
CA LEU A 431 -19.38 -21.21 5.69
C LEU A 431 -19.17 -21.68 7.14
N LYS A 432 -20.05 -22.53 7.64
CA LYS A 432 -20.00 -23.03 9.02
C LYS A 432 -18.71 -23.79 9.32
N GLY A 433 -18.20 -23.56 10.53
CA GLY A 433 -16.99 -24.21 11.04
C GLY A 433 -15.70 -23.51 10.62
N THR A 434 -15.76 -22.55 9.69
CA THR A 434 -14.59 -21.76 9.29
C THR A 434 -14.43 -20.49 10.13
N LYS A 435 -13.24 -19.88 10.11
CA LYS A 435 -13.00 -18.56 10.73
C LYS A 435 -12.08 -17.74 9.84
N PHE A 436 -12.47 -16.50 9.61
CA PHE A 436 -11.67 -15.48 8.95
C PHE A 436 -11.74 -14.18 9.77
N ILE A 437 -10.80 -14.03 10.70
CA ILE A 437 -10.80 -12.93 11.67
C ILE A 437 -9.74 -11.92 11.28
N SER A 438 -10.15 -10.72 10.88
CA SER A 438 -9.22 -9.64 10.59
C SER A 438 -8.53 -9.12 11.86
N GLN A 439 -7.35 -8.49 11.71
CA GLN A 439 -6.64 -7.86 12.84
C GLN A 439 -7.51 -6.82 13.57
N ALA A 440 -8.35 -6.10 12.87
CA ALA A 440 -9.30 -5.14 13.45
C ALA A 440 -10.43 -5.79 14.27
N ALA A 441 -10.66 -7.08 14.05
CA ALA A 441 -11.67 -7.88 14.76
C ALA A 441 -11.07 -8.74 15.89
N ALA A 442 -9.75 -8.78 16.03
CA ALA A 442 -9.07 -9.51 17.10
C ALA A 442 -9.58 -9.04 18.47
N GLY A 443 -10.00 -9.99 19.30
CA GLY A 443 -10.54 -9.71 20.65
C GLY A 443 -11.98 -9.20 20.69
N ARG A 444 -12.74 -9.31 19.60
CA ARG A 444 -14.20 -9.10 19.62
C ARG A 444 -14.93 -10.38 20.04
N ASP A 445 -16.12 -10.21 20.62
CA ASP A 445 -16.99 -11.32 21.03
C ASP A 445 -17.70 -12.01 19.84
N PHE A 446 -17.30 -11.72 18.61
CA PHE A 446 -17.89 -12.27 17.39
C PHE A 446 -16.77 -12.67 16.41
N GLU A 447 -16.76 -13.95 16.02
CA GLU A 447 -15.83 -14.51 15.06
C GLU A 447 -16.52 -14.63 13.70
N MET A 448 -15.92 -14.03 12.67
CA MET A 448 -16.45 -14.10 11.30
C MET A 448 -15.99 -15.38 10.62
N PRO A 449 -16.87 -16.09 9.91
CA PRO A 449 -16.49 -17.20 9.03
C PRO A 449 -15.91 -16.69 7.70
N ILE A 450 -15.39 -17.60 6.88
CA ILE A 450 -15.19 -17.34 5.44
C ILE A 450 -16.58 -17.16 4.82
N GLY A 451 -16.78 -16.10 4.02
CA GLY A 451 -18.09 -15.80 3.51
C GLY A 451 -18.16 -14.73 2.43
N VAL A 452 -19.38 -14.40 2.04
CA VAL A 452 -19.72 -13.38 1.03
C VAL A 452 -20.50 -12.26 1.69
N ASP A 453 -20.01 -11.03 1.54
CA ASP A 453 -20.66 -9.84 2.07
C ASP A 453 -21.79 -9.37 1.15
N SER A 454 -22.97 -9.11 1.74
CA SER A 454 -24.15 -8.64 1.02
C SER A 454 -24.50 -7.22 1.44
N PHE A 455 -24.34 -6.28 0.51
CA PHE A 455 -24.50 -4.84 0.73
C PHE A 455 -25.90 -4.36 0.36
N PRO A 456 -26.68 -3.78 1.28
CA PRO A 456 -27.95 -3.14 0.96
C PRO A 456 -27.71 -1.78 0.29
N LEU A 457 -28.31 -1.57 -0.87
CA LEU A 457 -28.33 -0.28 -1.53
C LEU A 457 -29.64 0.44 -1.21
N ASP A 458 -29.54 1.62 -0.61
CA ASP A 458 -30.66 2.43 -0.16
C ASP A 458 -30.92 3.62 -1.08
N ALA A 459 -32.20 4.04 -1.16
CA ALA A 459 -32.61 5.18 -1.94
C ALA A 459 -31.91 6.48 -1.47
N ARG A 460 -31.35 7.23 -2.41
CA ARG A 460 -30.81 8.57 -2.16
C ARG A 460 -31.72 9.64 -2.72
N PRO A 461 -31.84 10.81 -2.06
CA PRO A 461 -32.61 11.93 -2.60
C PRO A 461 -31.90 12.56 -3.79
N ALA A 462 -32.66 13.14 -4.72
CA ALA A 462 -32.13 13.92 -5.83
C ALA A 462 -31.45 15.21 -5.35
N ASN A 463 -31.92 15.79 -4.24
CA ASN A 463 -31.34 16.99 -3.66
C ASN A 463 -29.98 16.69 -3.02
N GLN A 464 -28.91 17.31 -3.51
CA GLN A 464 -27.54 17.06 -3.06
C GLN A 464 -27.28 17.45 -1.60
N ARG A 465 -27.97 18.48 -1.07
CA ARG A 465 -27.83 18.84 0.37
C ARG A 465 -28.46 17.76 1.26
N ALA A 466 -29.64 17.26 0.89
CA ALA A 466 -30.33 16.19 1.57
C ALA A 466 -29.51 14.88 1.53
N PHE A 467 -28.90 14.57 0.39
CA PHE A 467 -28.01 13.42 0.23
C PHE A 467 -26.77 13.53 1.14
N LYS A 468 -26.10 14.69 1.16
CA LYS A 468 -24.95 14.94 2.07
C LYS A 468 -25.36 14.78 3.54
N ALA A 469 -26.57 15.23 3.94
CA ALA A 469 -27.09 15.06 5.28
C ALA A 469 -27.38 13.59 5.61
N GLN A 470 -27.86 12.78 4.66
CA GLN A 470 -28.04 11.34 4.81
C GLN A 470 -26.67 10.64 5.00
N CYS A 471 -25.69 10.95 4.15
CA CYS A 471 -24.32 10.42 4.30
C CYS A 471 -23.69 10.79 5.66
N ALA A 472 -23.85 12.02 6.12
CA ALA A 472 -23.32 12.44 7.43
C ALA A 472 -23.96 11.66 8.58
N ARG A 473 -25.28 11.45 8.56
CA ARG A 473 -26.00 10.69 9.60
C ARG A 473 -25.61 9.22 9.60
N THR A 474 -25.51 8.59 8.45
CA THR A 474 -25.08 7.18 8.35
C THR A 474 -23.63 7.02 8.78
N TRP A 475 -22.74 7.95 8.40
CA TRP A 475 -21.37 7.96 8.84
C TRP A 475 -21.22 8.06 10.37
N VAL A 476 -21.98 8.95 11.03
CA VAL A 476 -21.96 9.10 12.50
C VAL A 476 -22.36 7.79 13.19
N TRP A 477 -23.46 7.17 12.76
CA TRP A 477 -23.94 5.94 13.36
C TRP A 477 -23.02 4.74 13.07
N SER A 478 -22.42 4.67 11.89
CA SER A 478 -21.41 3.66 11.56
C SER A 478 -20.18 3.79 12.47
N ARG A 479 -19.71 5.03 12.75
CA ARG A 479 -18.60 5.26 13.68
C ARG A 479 -18.97 4.92 15.13
N ALA A 480 -20.16 5.26 15.55
CA ALA A 480 -20.66 4.88 16.88
C ALA A 480 -20.74 3.36 17.04
N LEU A 481 -21.21 2.64 16.01
CA LEU A 481 -21.24 1.18 16.00
C LEU A 481 -19.83 0.57 16.11
N TYR A 482 -18.89 1.06 15.30
CA TYR A 482 -17.50 0.64 15.36
C TYR A 482 -16.89 0.85 16.74
N LEU A 483 -17.03 2.07 17.31
CA LEU A 483 -16.50 2.41 18.63
C LEU A 483 -17.22 1.68 19.76
N ARG A 484 -18.45 1.22 19.58
CA ARG A 484 -19.12 0.37 20.57
C ARG A 484 -18.47 -1.01 20.66
N GLY A 485 -18.01 -1.55 19.54
CA GLY A 485 -17.34 -2.87 19.45
C GLY A 485 -15.86 -2.85 19.77
N SER A 486 -15.17 -1.70 19.61
CA SER A 486 -13.72 -1.59 19.83
C SER A 486 -13.38 -0.30 20.55
N ALA A 487 -12.63 -0.39 21.65
CA ALA A 487 -12.15 0.78 22.39
C ALA A 487 -10.98 1.51 21.68
N THR A 488 -10.33 0.84 20.73
CA THR A 488 -9.16 1.34 20.01
C THR A 488 -9.30 0.97 18.54
N ALA A 489 -8.71 1.80 17.66
CA ALA A 489 -8.60 1.47 16.24
C ALA A 489 -7.20 1.81 15.77
N SER A 490 -6.73 1.10 14.76
CA SER A 490 -5.53 1.53 14.03
C SER A 490 -5.85 2.84 13.31
N THR A 491 -5.21 3.93 13.76
CA THR A 491 -5.46 5.27 13.22
C THR A 491 -4.50 5.61 12.09
N GLY A 492 -3.41 4.86 11.94
CA GLY A 492 -2.28 5.22 11.08
C GLY A 492 -1.57 6.50 11.55
N LEU A 493 -1.90 7.00 12.76
CA LEU A 493 -1.29 8.14 13.40
C LEU A 493 -0.25 7.67 14.41
N SER A 494 0.75 8.48 14.69
CA SER A 494 1.79 8.17 15.68
C SER A 494 1.95 9.32 16.68
N GLY A 495 2.50 9.02 17.86
CA GLY A 495 2.86 10.02 18.86
C GLY A 495 1.71 10.53 19.71
N GLY A 496 1.80 11.80 20.16
CA GLY A 496 0.81 12.43 21.06
C GLY A 496 -0.59 12.58 20.44
N VAL A 497 -0.66 12.78 19.12
CA VAL A 497 -1.94 12.86 18.38
C VAL A 497 -2.65 11.53 18.40
N ASP A 498 -1.93 10.42 18.17
CA ASP A 498 -2.52 9.08 18.25
C ASP A 498 -3.05 8.81 19.67
N LYS A 499 -2.27 9.11 20.71
CA LYS A 499 -2.71 8.95 22.11
C LYS A 499 -3.97 9.76 22.41
N ALA A 500 -4.05 11.01 21.92
CA ALA A 500 -5.22 11.87 22.13
C ALA A 500 -6.45 11.30 21.39
N VAL A 501 -6.27 10.81 20.14
CA VAL A 501 -7.33 10.16 19.37
C VAL A 501 -7.76 8.86 20.03
N GLN A 502 -6.83 8.01 20.48
CA GLN A 502 -7.12 6.78 21.21
C GLN A 502 -7.85 7.04 22.53
N LEU A 503 -7.46 8.10 23.28
CA LEU A 503 -8.16 8.51 24.48
C LEU A 503 -9.59 8.98 24.17
N ALA A 504 -9.77 9.80 23.14
CA ALA A 504 -11.10 10.23 22.70
C ALA A 504 -11.97 9.03 22.28
N MET A 505 -11.40 8.06 21.56
CA MET A 505 -12.09 6.83 21.16
C MET A 505 -12.49 5.99 22.38
N ARG A 506 -11.60 5.81 23.35
CA ARG A 506 -11.90 5.13 24.62
C ARG A 506 -12.99 5.84 25.41
N THR A 507 -12.97 7.17 25.44
CA THR A 507 -14.01 7.98 26.10
C THR A 507 -15.38 7.78 25.45
N VAL A 508 -15.43 7.83 24.10
CA VAL A 508 -16.66 7.57 23.35
C VAL A 508 -17.14 6.12 23.56
N HIS A 509 -16.23 5.13 23.50
CA HIS A 509 -16.53 3.72 23.77
C HIS A 509 -17.17 3.53 25.16
N THR A 510 -16.54 4.11 26.19
CA THR A 510 -17.05 4.04 27.56
C THR A 510 -18.40 4.76 27.67
N GLY A 511 -18.54 5.93 27.07
CA GLY A 511 -19.80 6.68 27.02
C GLY A 511 -20.94 5.89 26.35
N LEU A 512 -20.67 5.19 25.25
CA LEU A 512 -21.66 4.34 24.57
C LEU A 512 -22.06 3.13 25.44
N LYS A 513 -21.12 2.54 26.19
CA LYS A 513 -21.39 1.44 27.13
C LYS A 513 -22.21 1.91 28.34
N THR A 514 -21.85 3.03 28.95
CA THR A 514 -22.57 3.61 30.13
C THR A 514 -23.95 4.07 29.76
N ALA A 515 -24.16 4.61 28.55
CA ALA A 515 -25.46 4.97 28.00
C ALA A 515 -26.32 3.73 27.63
N ARG A 516 -25.82 2.51 27.85
CA ARG A 516 -26.49 1.24 27.51
C ARG A 516 -26.95 1.17 26.04
N LEU A 517 -26.21 1.82 25.12
CA LEU A 517 -26.48 1.73 23.69
C LEU A 517 -25.90 0.41 23.16
N SER A 518 -26.78 -0.58 22.95
CA SER A 518 -26.42 -1.86 22.36
C SER A 518 -26.09 -1.69 20.87
N GLN A 519 -25.29 -2.62 20.31
CA GLN A 519 -25.01 -2.68 18.87
C GLN A 519 -26.30 -2.69 18.05
N ALA A 520 -27.27 -3.50 18.43
CA ALA A 520 -28.57 -3.56 17.76
C ALA A 520 -29.34 -2.21 17.75
N LYS A 521 -29.24 -1.40 18.82
CA LYS A 521 -29.81 -0.04 18.82
C LYS A 521 -29.09 0.88 17.85
N LEU A 522 -27.75 0.83 17.81
CA LEU A 522 -26.94 1.65 16.92
C LEU A 522 -27.17 1.29 15.45
N ILE A 523 -27.28 0.01 15.12
CA ILE A 523 -27.61 -0.45 13.76
C ILE A 523 -29.02 0.04 13.36
N LYS A 524 -30.00 -0.04 14.24
CA LYS A 524 -31.35 0.50 13.98
C LYS A 524 -31.32 2.01 13.66
N HIS A 525 -30.49 2.77 14.34
CA HIS A 525 -30.31 4.19 14.03
C HIS A 525 -29.63 4.39 12.67
N TRP A 526 -28.61 3.60 12.37
CA TRP A 526 -27.95 3.61 11.06
C TRP A 526 -28.94 3.25 9.95
N GLU A 527 -29.68 2.14 10.06
CA GLU A 527 -30.70 1.73 9.09
C GLU A 527 -31.76 2.83 8.88
N ARG A 528 -32.25 3.44 9.96
CA ARG A 528 -33.22 4.54 9.85
C ARG A 528 -32.64 5.72 9.07
N ALA A 529 -31.37 6.01 9.23
CA ALA A 529 -30.69 7.06 8.48
C ALA A 529 -30.50 6.65 7.01
N ALA A 530 -30.06 5.43 6.73
CA ALA A 530 -29.87 4.89 5.39
C ALA A 530 -31.21 4.81 4.61
N ARG A 531 -32.27 4.36 5.24
CA ARG A 531 -33.62 4.17 4.68
C ARG A 531 -34.49 5.45 4.67
N SER A 532 -33.90 6.62 5.00
CA SER A 532 -34.68 7.88 5.14
C SER A 532 -35.52 8.25 3.90
N TYR A 533 -35.15 7.77 2.72
CA TYR A 533 -35.80 8.08 1.45
C TYR A 533 -36.39 6.83 0.77
N GLU A 534 -36.55 5.73 1.47
CA GLU A 534 -37.07 4.46 0.94
C GLU A 534 -38.45 4.61 0.28
N LYS A 535 -39.34 5.44 0.85
CA LYS A 535 -40.69 5.70 0.31
C LYS A 535 -40.66 6.42 -1.06
N GLN A 536 -39.54 7.01 -1.44
CA GLN A 536 -39.33 7.67 -2.72
C GLN A 536 -38.69 6.72 -3.75
N ALA A 537 -38.39 5.48 -3.37
CA ALA A 537 -37.76 4.50 -4.23
C ALA A 537 -38.67 4.10 -5.40
N GLY A 538 -38.16 4.18 -6.61
CA GLY A 538 -38.82 3.80 -7.85
C GLY A 538 -37.78 3.57 -8.95
N ALA A 539 -38.21 3.15 -10.13
CA ALA A 539 -37.29 2.78 -11.23
C ALA A 539 -36.27 3.89 -11.63
N LYS A 540 -36.64 5.16 -11.44
CA LYS A 540 -35.77 6.34 -11.72
C LYS A 540 -34.95 6.79 -10.51
N THR A 541 -35.10 6.12 -9.36
CA THR A 541 -34.38 6.48 -8.14
C THR A 541 -32.95 5.97 -8.20
N TRP A 542 -32.01 6.78 -7.75
CA TRP A 542 -30.65 6.34 -7.51
C TRP A 542 -30.55 5.65 -6.14
N LEU A 543 -29.86 4.55 -6.13
CA LEU A 543 -29.48 3.83 -4.92
C LEU A 543 -28.03 4.10 -4.58
N ALA A 544 -27.66 4.02 -3.31
CA ALA A 544 -26.30 4.21 -2.82
C ALA A 544 -26.01 3.25 -1.67
N ASP A 545 -24.76 2.83 -1.56
CA ASP A 545 -24.24 2.11 -0.41
C ASP A 545 -23.82 3.09 0.69
N PHE A 546 -24.54 3.10 1.80
CA PHE A 546 -24.27 3.94 2.97
C PHE A 546 -23.34 3.27 3.99
N SER A 547 -22.87 2.06 3.76
CA SER A 547 -21.85 1.39 4.58
C SER A 547 -20.45 1.90 4.24
N THR A 548 -20.24 2.43 3.03
CA THR A 548 -18.94 2.94 2.56
C THR A 548 -18.67 4.38 3.04
N ARG A 549 -17.40 4.82 2.86
CA ARG A 549 -17.00 6.22 3.10
C ARG A 549 -17.54 7.19 2.06
N ASN A 550 -17.78 6.73 0.84
CA ASN A 550 -18.17 7.56 -0.30
C ASN A 550 -19.43 7.02 -1.00
N PRO A 551 -20.63 7.12 -0.39
CA PRO A 551 -21.86 6.60 -0.98
C PRO A 551 -22.19 7.15 -2.38
N GLN A 552 -21.71 8.35 -2.72
CA GLN A 552 -21.91 8.94 -4.05
C GLN A 552 -21.18 8.15 -5.14
N GLN A 553 -20.00 7.66 -4.86
CA GLN A 553 -19.15 6.91 -5.77
C GLN A 553 -19.78 5.56 -6.14
N TRP A 554 -20.45 4.96 -5.15
CA TRP A 554 -21.13 3.66 -5.24
C TRP A 554 -22.65 3.80 -5.44
N SER A 555 -23.06 4.83 -6.18
CA SER A 555 -24.46 5.03 -6.50
C SER A 555 -24.75 4.56 -7.93
N LEU A 556 -25.94 3.92 -8.13
CA LEU A 556 -26.43 3.53 -9.45
C LEU A 556 -27.97 3.69 -9.52
N PRO A 557 -28.54 3.84 -10.72
CA PRO A 557 -29.99 3.79 -10.88
C PRO A 557 -30.57 2.44 -10.47
N ALA A 558 -31.70 2.43 -9.75
CA ALA A 558 -32.35 1.20 -9.31
C ALA A 558 -32.69 0.22 -10.44
N ALA A 559 -32.94 0.75 -11.65
CA ALA A 559 -33.23 -0.05 -12.83
C ALA A 559 -32.02 -0.90 -13.28
N GLU A 560 -30.79 -0.47 -13.01
CA GLU A 560 -29.58 -1.19 -13.42
C GLU A 560 -29.38 -2.50 -12.64
N LEU A 561 -29.85 -2.60 -11.41
CA LEU A 561 -29.84 -3.86 -10.66
C LEU A 561 -30.80 -4.92 -11.21
N LYS A 562 -31.77 -4.51 -12.03
CA LYS A 562 -32.70 -5.42 -12.71
C LYS A 562 -32.24 -5.77 -14.12
N ASN A 563 -31.37 -4.98 -14.68
CA ASN A 563 -30.80 -5.19 -16.02
C ASN A 563 -29.35 -5.64 -15.84
N THR A 564 -29.17 -6.94 -15.63
CA THR A 564 -27.86 -7.55 -15.38
C THR A 564 -27.39 -8.38 -16.56
N VAL A 565 -26.06 -8.53 -16.65
CA VAL A 565 -25.36 -9.50 -17.52
C VAL A 565 -24.67 -10.51 -16.63
N GLU A 566 -24.53 -11.72 -17.13
CA GLU A 566 -23.80 -12.79 -16.46
C GLU A 566 -22.38 -12.86 -17.03
N LEU A 567 -21.38 -12.86 -16.13
CA LEU A 567 -19.98 -12.97 -16.47
C LEU A 567 -19.34 -14.18 -15.76
N PRO A 568 -18.33 -14.81 -16.36
CA PRO A 568 -17.55 -15.86 -15.71
C PRO A 568 -16.90 -15.38 -14.41
N PHE A 569 -16.88 -16.22 -13.40
CA PHE A 569 -16.17 -16.00 -12.13
C PHE A 569 -15.78 -17.35 -11.55
N GLU A 570 -14.49 -17.70 -11.64
CA GLU A 570 -14.00 -19.04 -11.31
C GLU A 570 -14.77 -20.11 -12.12
N HIS A 571 -15.32 -21.11 -11.46
CA HIS A 571 -16.18 -22.12 -12.08
C HIS A 571 -17.69 -21.76 -12.11
N LEU A 572 -18.03 -20.51 -11.69
CA LEU A 572 -19.40 -19.99 -11.65
C LEU A 572 -19.63 -18.93 -12.73
N THR A 573 -20.88 -18.50 -12.83
CA THR A 573 -21.27 -17.22 -13.46
C THR A 573 -21.90 -16.32 -12.42
N ILE A 574 -21.60 -15.03 -12.45
CA ILE A 574 -22.14 -14.04 -11.52
C ILE A 574 -22.74 -12.86 -12.26
N LYS A 575 -23.67 -12.18 -11.60
CA LYS A 575 -24.44 -11.08 -12.20
C LYS A 575 -23.76 -9.73 -11.96
N LEU A 576 -23.64 -8.92 -13.01
CA LEU A 576 -23.25 -7.52 -12.96
C LEU A 576 -24.31 -6.64 -13.63
N PRO A 577 -24.44 -5.34 -13.25
CA PRO A 577 -25.28 -4.42 -14.01
C PRO A 577 -24.81 -4.37 -15.47
N ALA A 578 -25.71 -4.33 -16.44
CA ALA A 578 -25.33 -4.30 -17.86
C ALA A 578 -24.43 -3.08 -18.21
N ASN A 579 -24.53 -1.99 -17.42
CA ASN A 579 -23.67 -0.80 -17.52
C ASN A 579 -22.53 -0.81 -16.49
N TYR A 580 -21.99 -1.99 -16.15
CA TYR A 580 -20.95 -2.16 -15.13
C TYR A 580 -19.70 -1.32 -15.41
N ASP A 581 -19.32 -1.12 -16.67
CA ASP A 581 -18.13 -0.34 -17.01
C ASP A 581 -18.21 1.10 -16.50
N THR A 582 -19.33 1.77 -16.73
CA THR A 582 -19.57 3.14 -16.22
C THR A 582 -19.57 3.17 -14.68
N TRP A 583 -20.14 2.15 -14.05
CA TRP A 583 -20.21 2.04 -12.60
C TRP A 583 -18.84 1.79 -11.97
N LEU A 584 -18.07 0.83 -12.51
CA LEU A 584 -16.71 0.52 -12.06
C LEU A 584 -15.74 1.70 -12.30
N LYS A 585 -15.82 2.38 -13.45
CA LYS A 585 -15.03 3.60 -13.71
C LYS A 585 -15.31 4.71 -12.70
N ARG A 586 -16.55 4.86 -12.25
CA ARG A 586 -16.90 5.82 -11.20
C ARG A 586 -16.34 5.43 -9.85
N GLY A 587 -16.34 4.14 -9.53
CA GLY A 587 -15.83 3.57 -8.28
C GLY A 587 -14.31 3.60 -8.18
N PHE A 588 -13.62 3.16 -9.22
CA PHE A 588 -12.20 2.86 -9.21
C PHE A 588 -11.36 3.66 -10.23
N GLY A 589 -12.00 4.42 -11.12
CA GLY A 589 -11.29 5.05 -12.23
C GLY A 589 -10.94 4.03 -13.32
N ASP A 590 -9.70 3.98 -13.74
CA ASP A 590 -9.21 2.94 -14.65
C ASP A 590 -9.03 1.61 -13.89
N TYR A 591 -10.10 0.85 -13.79
CA TYR A 591 -10.11 -0.43 -13.06
C TYR A 591 -9.52 -1.59 -13.89
N MET A 592 -9.40 -1.41 -15.22
CA MET A 592 -8.79 -2.43 -16.09
C MET A 592 -7.28 -2.50 -15.92
N THR A 593 -6.63 -1.38 -15.62
CA THR A 593 -5.20 -1.36 -15.27
C THR A 593 -5.03 -1.80 -13.82
N PRO A 594 -4.32 -2.94 -13.55
CA PRO A 594 -4.04 -3.37 -12.19
C PRO A 594 -3.27 -2.28 -11.41
N PRO A 595 -3.56 -2.09 -10.12
CA PRO A 595 -2.78 -1.17 -9.32
C PRO A 595 -1.32 -1.64 -9.21
N PRO A 596 -0.38 -0.72 -8.93
CA PRO A 596 1.01 -1.09 -8.66
C PRO A 596 1.09 -2.19 -7.57
N PRO A 597 2.05 -3.12 -7.64
CA PRO A 597 2.13 -4.26 -6.71
C PRO A 597 2.11 -3.88 -5.23
N GLN A 598 2.73 -2.75 -4.87
CA GLN A 598 2.74 -2.25 -3.49
C GLN A 598 1.34 -1.87 -2.98
N GLN A 599 0.36 -1.73 -3.88
CA GLN A 599 -1.04 -1.46 -3.56
C GLN A 599 -1.93 -2.71 -3.70
N ARG A 600 -1.35 -3.85 -4.12
CA ARG A 600 -2.01 -5.15 -4.21
C ARG A 600 -1.96 -5.83 -2.85
N VAL A 601 -2.81 -5.39 -1.93
CA VAL A 601 -2.84 -5.87 -0.55
C VAL A 601 -4.20 -6.52 -0.31
N GLY A 602 -4.20 -7.82 0.00
CA GLY A 602 -5.37 -8.53 0.55
C GLY A 602 -5.58 -8.17 2.03
N HIS A 603 -6.70 -8.59 2.59
CA HIS A 603 -6.99 -8.42 4.00
C HIS A 603 -6.28 -9.53 4.79
N ARG A 604 -5.19 -9.19 5.46
CA ARG A 604 -4.45 -10.14 6.29
C ARG A 604 -5.32 -10.59 7.48
N PRO A 605 -5.73 -11.88 7.58
CA PRO A 605 -6.44 -12.34 8.74
C PRO A 605 -5.48 -12.50 9.92
N TYR A 606 -5.97 -12.14 11.10
CA TYR A 606 -5.32 -12.47 12.39
C TYR A 606 -5.41 -13.98 12.69
N ARG A 607 -6.53 -14.59 12.25
CA ARG A 607 -6.81 -16.02 12.43
C ARG A 607 -7.59 -16.54 11.24
N LEU A 608 -7.11 -17.65 10.66
CA LEU A 608 -7.76 -18.38 9.58
C LEU A 608 -7.92 -19.83 9.98
N GLU A 609 -9.14 -20.36 9.88
CA GLU A 609 -9.45 -21.77 10.12
C GLU A 609 -10.44 -22.25 9.07
N PHE A 610 -10.12 -23.34 8.40
CA PHE A 610 -11.00 -23.93 7.39
C PHE A 610 -12.02 -24.94 8.00
N GLY A 611 -11.90 -25.34 9.26
CA GLY A 611 -12.86 -26.22 9.94
C GLY A 611 -12.98 -27.62 9.31
N GLY A 612 -11.88 -28.13 8.80
CA GLY A 612 -11.82 -29.43 8.10
C GLY A 612 -12.31 -29.38 6.65
N TRP A 613 -12.56 -28.20 6.07
CA TRP A 613 -12.91 -28.05 4.67
C TRP A 613 -11.68 -28.09 3.76
N HIS A 614 -11.83 -28.77 2.61
CA HIS A 614 -10.84 -28.85 1.53
C HIS A 614 -11.53 -28.57 0.21
N PHE A 615 -10.95 -27.67 -0.59
CA PHE A 615 -11.50 -27.23 -1.88
C PHE A 615 -10.52 -27.51 -3.01
N ASN A 616 -11.05 -27.95 -4.16
CA ASN A 616 -10.30 -28.21 -5.37
C ASN A 616 -10.63 -27.17 -6.46
N GLU A 617 -9.72 -27.03 -7.43
CA GLU A 617 -9.86 -26.05 -8.53
C GLU A 617 -11.07 -26.32 -9.44
N ASP A 618 -11.56 -27.57 -9.49
CA ASP A 618 -12.74 -27.97 -10.26
C ASP A 618 -14.08 -27.64 -9.55
N GLY A 619 -14.01 -27.00 -8.38
CA GLY A 619 -15.16 -26.67 -7.55
C GLY A 619 -15.66 -27.80 -6.66
N SER A 620 -15.04 -28.99 -6.73
CA SER A 620 -15.33 -30.07 -5.77
C SER A 620 -14.76 -29.74 -4.40
N HIS A 621 -15.43 -30.24 -3.36
CA HIS A 621 -15.03 -30.01 -1.98
C HIS A 621 -15.28 -31.24 -1.12
N SER A 622 -14.59 -31.31 0.01
CA SER A 622 -14.79 -32.32 1.03
C SER A 622 -14.67 -31.71 2.42
N ARG A 623 -15.16 -32.41 3.42
CA ARG A 623 -15.01 -32.00 4.81
C ARG A 623 -14.59 -33.20 5.64
N ASP A 624 -13.61 -33.03 6.51
CA ASP A 624 -13.18 -34.05 7.45
C ASP A 624 -14.35 -34.46 8.37
N PRO A 625 -14.50 -35.74 8.71
CA PRO A 625 -15.51 -36.17 9.70
C PRO A 625 -15.29 -35.44 11.03
N GLN A 626 -16.35 -34.85 11.59
CA GLN A 626 -16.31 -34.19 12.89
C GLN A 626 -16.21 -35.19 14.04
#